data_25f24a4801db75ce6e5a54af07941ad8
#
_entry.id   25f24a4801db75ce6e5a54af07941ad8
#
_cell.length_a   1.000
_cell.length_b   1.000
_cell.length_c   1.000
_cell.angle_alpha   90.00
_cell.angle_beta   90.00
_cell.angle_gamma   90.00
#
_symmetry.space_group_name_H-M   'P 1'
#
loop_
_entity.id
_entity.type
_entity.pdbx_description
1 polymer ?
#
loop_
_entity_poly.entity_id
_entity_poly.type
_entity_poly.pdbx_seq_one_letter_code
_entity_poly.pdbx_strand_id
1 'polypeptide(L)'
;LEIIKKIHILNNLKKTKYKTLETDIKELEKYLNITYNEDQLNAIKTSLTENITIITGGPGTGKTTIIRGITRLYQDLNKLSPKEATEEIALLAPTGRAAKRLSESTNLPAYTIHRFLKWNKETNEFQVNEYDKAMQKLIIIDETSMIDINLLGSLFKGLRDNIKLVLVGDDNQLPSVGPGQILKDLINSEKIKTVKLNTLYRQKDDSYINKLAEEIRNNTLTENFI
;
A
#
# COMPACT_ATOMS: atom_id res chain seq x y z
N LEU A 1 10.63 18.33 -2.99
CA LEU A 1 9.59 19.37 -2.87
C LEU A 1 8.19 18.80 -3.19
N GLU A 2 8.01 18.09 -4.30
CA GLU A 2 6.70 17.56 -4.76
C GLU A 2 6.06 16.56 -3.79
N ILE A 3 6.85 15.67 -3.20
CA ILE A 3 6.37 14.70 -2.21
C ILE A 3 5.75 15.41 -1.00
N ILE A 4 6.45 16.39 -0.44
CA ILE A 4 5.99 17.16 0.72
C ILE A 4 4.72 17.94 0.39
N LYS A 5 4.69 18.57 -0.79
CA LYS A 5 3.52 19.31 -1.28
C LYS A 5 2.28 18.40 -1.39
N LYS A 6 2.44 17.22 -2.01
CA LYS A 6 1.34 16.27 -2.15
C LYS A 6 0.82 15.76 -0.80
N ILE A 7 1.72 15.43 0.13
CA ILE A 7 1.35 15.01 1.48
C ILE A 7 0.55 16.11 2.19
N HIS A 8 1.01 17.35 2.10
CA HIS A 8 0.30 18.50 2.69
C HIS A 8 -1.10 18.66 2.11
N ILE A 9 -1.24 18.59 0.79
CA ILE A 9 -2.55 18.68 0.12
C ILE A 9 -3.48 17.57 0.61
N LEU A 10 -3.05 16.30 0.56
CA LEU A 10 -3.88 15.15 0.92
C LEU A 10 -4.30 15.18 2.40
N ASN A 11 -3.41 15.60 3.29
CA ASN A 11 -3.73 15.72 4.72
C ASN A 11 -4.78 16.80 5.02
N ASN A 12 -4.87 17.83 4.19
CA ASN A 12 -5.82 18.93 4.38
C ASN A 12 -7.18 18.70 3.69
N LEU A 13 -7.32 17.62 2.90
CA LEU A 13 -8.61 17.26 2.33
C LEU A 13 -9.55 16.70 3.40
N LYS A 14 -10.86 16.92 3.20
CA LYS A 14 -11.90 16.33 4.03
C LYS A 14 -11.80 14.81 4.03
N LYS A 15 -11.75 14.22 5.21
CA LYS A 15 -11.76 12.76 5.39
C LYS A 15 -13.09 12.16 4.95
N THR A 16 -13.03 10.95 4.41
CA THR A 16 -14.24 10.22 4.01
C THR A 16 -14.88 9.56 5.25
N LYS A 17 -16.21 9.63 5.34
CA LYS A 17 -16.97 8.95 6.39
C LYS A 17 -17.95 7.98 5.72
N TYR A 18 -17.87 6.72 6.11
CA TYR A 18 -18.81 5.68 5.69
C TYR A 18 -19.65 5.24 6.88
N LYS A 19 -20.97 5.33 6.76
CA LYS A 19 -21.89 4.96 7.85
C LYS A 19 -21.94 3.47 8.11
N THR A 20 -21.70 2.66 7.09
CA THR A 20 -21.85 1.19 7.11
C THR A 20 -20.53 0.43 7.17
N LEU A 21 -19.39 1.12 7.28
CA LEU A 21 -18.06 0.51 7.16
C LEU A 21 -17.85 -0.71 8.06
N GLU A 22 -18.30 -0.65 9.30
CA GLU A 22 -18.15 -1.77 10.25
C GLU A 22 -18.97 -3.00 9.81
N THR A 23 -20.17 -2.77 9.30
CA THR A 23 -21.05 -3.84 8.79
C THR A 23 -20.47 -4.43 7.51
N ASP A 24 -20.03 -3.57 6.60
CA ASP A 24 -19.45 -3.99 5.31
C ASP A 24 -18.17 -4.81 5.52
N ILE A 25 -17.33 -4.45 6.49
CA ILE A 25 -16.15 -5.26 6.86
C ILE A 25 -16.57 -6.65 7.34
N LYS A 26 -17.55 -6.75 8.22
CA LYS A 26 -18.03 -8.06 8.71
C LYS A 26 -18.63 -8.92 7.61
N GLU A 27 -19.35 -8.32 6.67
CA GLU A 27 -19.87 -9.02 5.50
C GLU A 27 -18.75 -9.51 4.59
N LEU A 28 -17.72 -8.71 4.38
CA LEU A 28 -16.55 -9.08 3.61
C LEU A 28 -15.77 -10.24 4.27
N GLU A 29 -15.58 -10.21 5.59
CA GLU A 29 -14.95 -11.31 6.34
C GLU A 29 -15.70 -12.64 6.13
N LYS A 30 -17.04 -12.62 6.21
CA LYS A 30 -17.86 -13.79 5.93
C LYS A 30 -17.72 -14.26 4.48
N TYR A 31 -17.79 -13.34 3.52
CA TYR A 31 -17.68 -13.66 2.09
C TYR A 31 -16.31 -14.28 1.75
N LEU A 32 -15.23 -13.76 2.31
CA LEU A 32 -13.87 -14.25 2.08
C LEU A 32 -13.50 -15.44 2.97
N ASN A 33 -14.36 -15.80 3.93
CA ASN A 33 -14.07 -16.81 4.97
C ASN A 33 -12.75 -16.55 5.70
N ILE A 34 -12.54 -15.31 6.12
CA ILE A 34 -11.36 -14.86 6.87
C ILE A 34 -11.80 -14.02 8.08
N THR A 35 -10.88 -13.83 9.01
CA THR A 35 -11.04 -12.90 10.13
C THR A 35 -9.81 -12.00 10.18
N TYR A 36 -10.02 -10.69 10.05
CA TYR A 36 -8.95 -9.71 10.23
C TYR A 36 -8.62 -9.57 11.71
N ASN A 37 -7.33 -9.48 12.04
CA ASN A 37 -6.91 -9.08 13.38
C ASN A 37 -7.08 -7.56 13.57
N GLU A 38 -6.86 -7.07 14.77
CA GLU A 38 -7.08 -5.67 15.16
C GLU A 38 -6.22 -4.70 14.30
N ASP A 39 -4.94 -5.02 14.09
CA ASP A 39 -4.03 -4.21 13.27
C ASP A 39 -4.51 -4.13 11.81
N GLN A 40 -4.96 -5.27 11.26
CA GLN A 40 -5.48 -5.35 9.89
C GLN A 40 -6.78 -4.57 9.74
N LEU A 41 -7.70 -4.69 10.71
CA LEU A 41 -8.94 -3.90 10.74
C LEU A 41 -8.64 -2.40 10.80
N ASN A 42 -7.70 -2.00 11.64
CA ASN A 42 -7.27 -0.60 11.74
C ASN A 42 -6.66 -0.10 10.42
N ALA A 43 -5.82 -0.91 9.77
CA ALA A 43 -5.22 -0.57 8.48
C ALA A 43 -6.29 -0.37 7.38
N ILE A 44 -7.27 -1.26 7.29
CA ILE A 44 -8.37 -1.17 6.32
C ILE A 44 -9.20 0.09 6.58
N LYS A 45 -9.65 0.31 7.82
CA LYS A 45 -10.48 1.46 8.20
C LYS A 45 -9.75 2.78 7.94
N THR A 46 -8.50 2.88 8.37
CA THR A 46 -7.68 4.07 8.17
C THR A 46 -7.48 4.38 6.69
N SER A 47 -7.18 3.39 5.86
CA SER A 47 -7.00 3.57 4.42
C SER A 47 -8.26 4.02 3.69
N LEU A 48 -9.43 3.64 4.17
CA LEU A 48 -10.71 4.05 3.56
C LEU A 48 -11.18 5.43 4.05
N THR A 49 -10.78 5.86 5.23
CA THR A 49 -11.22 7.13 5.82
C THR A 49 -10.23 8.28 5.63
N GLU A 50 -8.93 8.03 5.74
CA GLU A 50 -7.88 9.03 5.47
C GLU A 50 -7.63 9.19 3.96
N ASN A 51 -7.01 10.32 3.57
CA ASN A 51 -6.66 10.54 2.16
C ASN A 51 -5.23 10.09 1.83
N ILE A 52 -4.38 9.97 2.85
CA ILE A 52 -3.06 9.35 2.73
C ILE A 52 -2.78 8.49 3.96
N THR A 53 -2.31 7.26 3.75
CA THR A 53 -2.04 6.28 4.81
C THR A 53 -0.78 5.50 4.49
N ILE A 54 0.00 5.17 5.50
CA ILE A 54 1.09 4.20 5.42
C ILE A 54 0.67 2.94 6.19
N ILE A 55 0.87 1.79 5.57
CA ILE A 55 0.75 0.47 6.21
C ILE A 55 2.13 -0.18 6.18
N THR A 56 2.70 -0.44 7.33
CA THR A 56 4.01 -1.09 7.43
C THR A 56 3.95 -2.35 8.27
N GLY A 57 4.68 -3.37 7.85
CA GLY A 57 4.79 -4.64 8.55
C GLY A 57 5.71 -5.60 7.84
N GLY A 58 6.28 -6.52 8.60
CA GLY A 58 7.18 -7.54 8.08
C GLY A 58 6.50 -8.57 7.18
N PRO A 59 7.26 -9.54 6.67
CA PRO A 59 6.71 -10.66 5.91
C PRO A 59 5.67 -11.42 6.75
N GLY A 60 4.59 -11.89 6.13
CA GLY A 60 3.57 -12.69 6.80
C GLY A 60 2.59 -11.92 7.70
N THR A 61 2.61 -10.59 7.71
CA THR A 61 1.66 -9.76 8.46
C THR A 61 0.32 -9.55 7.75
N GLY A 62 0.15 -10.11 6.55
CA GLY A 62 -1.10 -10.06 5.79
C GLY A 62 -1.32 -8.78 4.97
N LYS A 63 -0.24 -8.08 4.58
CA LYS A 63 -0.34 -6.86 3.76
C LYS A 63 -1.19 -7.05 2.50
N THR A 64 -0.96 -8.14 1.77
CA THR A 64 -1.73 -8.46 0.55
C THR A 64 -3.22 -8.70 0.85
N THR A 65 -3.53 -9.36 1.95
CA THR A 65 -4.91 -9.59 2.42
C THR A 65 -5.60 -8.27 2.77
N ILE A 66 -4.88 -7.34 3.38
CA ILE A 66 -5.37 -5.99 3.67
C ILE A 66 -5.64 -5.22 2.37
N ILE A 67 -4.73 -5.24 1.40
CA ILE A 67 -4.93 -4.58 0.10
C ILE A 67 -6.18 -5.12 -0.60
N ARG A 68 -6.37 -6.45 -0.61
CA ARG A 68 -7.59 -7.08 -1.13
C ARG A 68 -8.84 -6.58 -0.40
N GLY A 69 -8.79 -6.46 0.92
CA GLY A 69 -9.89 -5.91 1.72
C GLY A 69 -10.20 -4.46 1.36
N ILE A 70 -9.18 -3.61 1.29
CA ILE A 70 -9.35 -2.19 0.94
C ILE A 70 -9.98 -2.03 -0.45
N THR A 71 -9.46 -2.73 -1.45
CA THR A 71 -9.95 -2.63 -2.83
C THR A 71 -11.39 -3.10 -2.95
N ARG A 72 -11.75 -4.21 -2.31
CA ARG A 72 -13.09 -4.75 -2.35
C ARG A 72 -14.09 -3.83 -1.64
N LEU A 73 -13.78 -3.38 -0.42
CA LEU A 73 -14.61 -2.44 0.32
C LEU A 73 -14.75 -1.10 -0.40
N TYR A 74 -13.67 -0.58 -0.98
CA TYR A 74 -13.75 0.65 -1.78
C TYR A 74 -14.72 0.50 -2.95
N GLN A 75 -14.64 -0.62 -3.66
CA GLN A 75 -15.55 -0.93 -4.76
C GLN A 75 -17.00 -1.00 -4.29
N ASP A 76 -17.29 -1.73 -3.23
CA ASP A 76 -18.65 -1.95 -2.72
C ASP A 76 -19.22 -0.65 -2.13
N LEU A 77 -18.46 0.09 -1.33
CA LEU A 77 -18.87 1.36 -0.71
C LEU A 77 -19.15 2.47 -1.73
N ASN A 78 -18.44 2.47 -2.85
CA ASN A 78 -18.64 3.44 -3.93
C ASN A 78 -19.53 2.89 -5.06
N LYS A 79 -20.09 1.66 -4.90
CA LYS A 79 -21.00 1.00 -5.84
C LYS A 79 -20.43 0.91 -7.26
N LEU A 80 -19.13 0.63 -7.36
CA LEU A 80 -18.43 0.53 -8.63
C LEU A 80 -18.70 -0.83 -9.29
N SER A 81 -19.05 -0.83 -10.57
CA SER A 81 -19.01 -2.03 -11.39
C SER A 81 -17.57 -2.55 -11.53
N PRO A 82 -17.36 -3.81 -11.92
CA PRO A 82 -16.01 -4.33 -12.15
C PRO A 82 -15.17 -3.48 -13.13
N LYS A 83 -15.79 -2.93 -14.16
CA LYS A 83 -15.13 -2.04 -15.12
C LYS A 83 -14.71 -0.73 -14.45
N GLU A 84 -15.63 -0.06 -13.76
CA GLU A 84 -15.35 1.19 -13.04
C GLU A 84 -14.26 1.00 -11.99
N ALA A 85 -14.23 -0.14 -11.29
CA ALA A 85 -13.17 -0.46 -10.33
C ALA A 85 -11.79 -0.50 -11.01
N THR A 86 -11.67 -1.04 -12.23
CA THR A 86 -10.40 -1.05 -12.97
C THR A 86 -9.99 0.34 -13.47
N GLU A 87 -10.93 1.26 -13.63
CA GLU A 87 -10.69 2.64 -14.04
C GLU A 87 -10.37 3.57 -12.84
N GLU A 88 -10.97 3.31 -11.68
CA GLU A 88 -10.81 4.15 -10.48
C GLU A 88 -9.71 3.71 -9.52
N ILE A 89 -9.31 2.44 -9.54
CA ILE A 89 -8.30 1.88 -8.64
C ILE A 89 -7.01 1.62 -9.40
N ALA A 90 -5.90 2.17 -8.94
CA ALA A 90 -4.57 1.83 -9.42
C ALA A 90 -3.81 1.04 -8.35
N LEU A 91 -3.38 -0.17 -8.71
CA LEU A 91 -2.51 -1.01 -7.91
C LEU A 91 -1.11 -0.97 -8.52
N LEU A 92 -0.15 -0.49 -7.75
CA LEU A 92 1.20 -0.22 -8.22
C LEU A 92 2.24 -0.97 -7.40
N ALA A 93 3.32 -1.36 -8.07
CA ALA A 93 4.48 -1.97 -7.42
C ALA A 93 5.77 -1.58 -8.14
N PRO A 94 6.95 -1.67 -7.49
CA PRO A 94 8.22 -1.32 -8.12
C PRO A 94 8.66 -2.31 -9.20
N THR A 95 8.24 -3.56 -9.12
CA THR A 95 8.66 -4.65 -10.04
C THR A 95 7.48 -5.36 -10.69
N GLY A 96 7.71 -5.93 -11.88
CA GLY A 96 6.67 -6.72 -12.58
C GLY A 96 6.22 -7.96 -11.79
N ARG A 97 7.12 -8.60 -11.04
CA ARG A 97 6.79 -9.75 -10.19
C ARG A 97 5.85 -9.36 -9.04
N ALA A 98 6.14 -8.24 -8.38
CA ALA A 98 5.27 -7.72 -7.32
C ALA A 98 3.90 -7.28 -7.88
N ALA A 99 3.88 -6.58 -9.02
CA ALA A 99 2.63 -6.20 -9.69
C ALA A 99 1.78 -7.43 -10.07
N LYS A 100 2.40 -8.49 -10.60
CA LYS A 100 1.69 -9.74 -10.93
C LYS A 100 1.04 -10.37 -9.70
N ARG A 101 1.78 -10.52 -8.59
CA ARG A 101 1.24 -11.05 -7.33
C ARG A 101 0.08 -10.22 -6.80
N LEU A 102 0.20 -8.90 -6.89
CA LEU A 102 -0.83 -7.96 -6.45
C LEU A 102 -2.10 -8.12 -7.28
N SER A 103 -1.97 -8.25 -8.61
CA SER A 103 -3.09 -8.49 -9.52
C SER A 103 -3.78 -9.83 -9.24
N GLU A 104 -3.02 -10.90 -9.05
CA GLU A 104 -3.56 -12.24 -8.74
C GLU A 104 -4.33 -12.26 -7.41
N SER A 105 -3.85 -11.55 -6.41
CA SER A 105 -4.48 -11.53 -5.08
C SER A 105 -5.75 -10.70 -5.01
N THR A 106 -5.85 -9.63 -5.81
CA THR A 106 -6.96 -8.68 -5.78
C THR A 106 -8.00 -8.88 -6.88
N ASN A 107 -7.67 -9.66 -7.91
CA ASN A 107 -8.43 -9.78 -9.16
C ASN A 107 -8.60 -8.43 -9.88
N LEU A 108 -7.72 -7.46 -9.65
CA LEU A 108 -7.68 -6.18 -10.33
C LEU A 108 -6.35 -6.04 -11.09
N PRO A 109 -6.31 -5.28 -12.18
CA PRO A 109 -5.06 -4.99 -12.87
C PRO A 109 -4.07 -4.28 -11.96
N ALA A 110 -2.83 -4.72 -11.94
CA ALA A 110 -1.74 -4.05 -11.25
C ALA A 110 -0.57 -3.82 -12.21
N TYR A 111 0.14 -2.73 -12.00
CA TYR A 111 1.18 -2.26 -12.90
C TYR A 111 2.46 -1.90 -12.15
N THR A 112 3.58 -1.93 -12.85
CA THR A 112 4.76 -1.23 -12.33
C THR A 112 4.53 0.28 -12.40
N ILE A 113 5.18 1.03 -11.51
CA ILE A 113 5.09 2.49 -11.51
C ILE A 113 5.50 3.08 -12.87
N HIS A 114 6.57 2.56 -13.49
CA HIS A 114 7.02 2.99 -14.82
C HIS A 114 5.95 2.77 -15.89
N ARG A 115 5.28 1.61 -15.88
CA ARG A 115 4.21 1.32 -16.83
C ARG A 115 2.99 2.21 -16.60
N PHE A 116 2.63 2.46 -15.35
CA PHE A 116 1.53 3.35 -14.99
C PHE A 116 1.79 4.79 -15.45
N LEU A 117 3.01 5.28 -15.24
CA LEU A 117 3.43 6.61 -15.69
C LEU A 117 3.71 6.69 -17.19
N LYS A 118 3.59 5.57 -17.92
CA LYS A 118 3.84 5.48 -19.36
C LYS A 118 5.23 6.01 -19.72
N TRP A 119 6.27 5.37 -19.16
CA TRP A 119 7.67 5.72 -19.47
C TRP A 119 7.95 5.60 -20.96
N ASN A 120 8.42 6.67 -21.56
CA ASN A 120 8.87 6.72 -22.93
C ASN A 120 10.40 6.63 -22.99
N LYS A 121 10.93 5.57 -23.60
CA LYS A 121 12.37 5.33 -23.70
C LYS A 121 13.07 6.31 -24.68
N GLU A 122 12.36 6.81 -25.69
CA GLU A 122 12.92 7.69 -26.70
C GLU A 122 13.13 9.10 -26.16
N THR A 123 12.15 9.63 -25.43
CA THR A 123 12.22 10.98 -24.83
C THR A 123 12.81 10.98 -23.44
N ASN A 124 12.95 9.80 -22.81
CA ASN A 124 13.38 9.65 -21.41
C ASN A 124 12.46 10.41 -20.41
N GLU A 125 11.16 10.41 -20.70
CA GLU A 125 10.15 11.12 -19.91
C GLU A 125 8.94 10.24 -19.59
N PHE A 126 8.20 10.63 -18.55
CA PHE A 126 6.89 10.07 -18.21
C PHE A 126 5.79 10.86 -18.92
N GLN A 127 4.88 10.16 -19.62
CA GLN A 127 3.70 10.80 -20.24
C GLN A 127 2.68 11.22 -19.19
N VAL A 128 2.49 10.42 -18.12
CA VAL A 128 1.69 10.81 -16.96
C VAL A 128 2.54 11.69 -16.06
N ASN A 129 2.20 12.97 -15.94
CA ASN A 129 2.96 13.99 -15.26
C ASN A 129 2.04 15.12 -14.73
N GLU A 130 2.60 16.28 -14.38
CA GLU A 130 1.83 17.42 -13.88
C GLU A 130 0.84 18.03 -14.87
N TYR A 131 1.03 17.83 -16.16
CA TYR A 131 0.17 18.34 -17.26
C TYR A 131 -0.90 17.33 -17.70
N ASP A 132 -0.60 16.02 -17.58
CA ASP A 132 -1.52 14.93 -17.93
C ASP A 132 -1.58 13.95 -16.76
N LYS A 133 -2.44 14.25 -15.80
CA LYS A 133 -2.56 13.48 -14.54
C LYS A 133 -3.44 12.24 -14.70
N ALA A 134 -3.05 11.18 -14.00
CA ALA A 134 -3.82 9.96 -13.90
C ALA A 134 -5.23 10.20 -13.35
N MET A 135 -6.21 9.44 -13.85
CA MET A 135 -7.65 9.62 -13.53
C MET A 135 -8.09 8.85 -12.29
N GLN A 136 -7.30 7.90 -11.84
CA GLN A 136 -7.62 7.02 -10.71
C GLN A 136 -7.81 7.82 -9.42
N LYS A 137 -8.69 7.33 -8.56
CA LYS A 137 -9.06 7.97 -7.28
C LYS A 137 -8.51 7.24 -6.06
N LEU A 138 -8.33 5.92 -6.15
CA LEU A 138 -7.64 5.12 -5.13
C LEU A 138 -6.34 4.60 -5.72
N ILE A 139 -5.22 4.99 -5.11
CA ILE A 139 -3.88 4.54 -5.50
C ILE A 139 -3.30 3.76 -4.34
N ILE A 140 -2.95 2.50 -4.59
CA ILE A 140 -2.25 1.65 -3.62
C ILE A 140 -0.90 1.28 -4.19
N ILE A 141 0.16 1.56 -3.44
CA ILE A 141 1.53 1.25 -3.82
C ILE A 141 2.05 0.20 -2.86
N ASP A 142 2.29 -1.00 -3.35
CA ASP A 142 2.91 -2.09 -2.60
C ASP A 142 4.44 -2.05 -2.75
N GLU A 143 5.14 -2.66 -1.80
CA GLU A 143 6.62 -2.69 -1.74
C GLU A 143 7.26 -1.29 -1.80
N THR A 144 6.65 -0.31 -1.12
CA THR A 144 7.08 1.11 -1.16
C THR A 144 8.53 1.29 -0.67
N SER A 145 9.04 0.41 0.20
CA SER A 145 10.43 0.42 0.67
C SER A 145 11.48 0.28 -0.46
N MET A 146 11.09 -0.28 -1.61
CA MET A 146 11.96 -0.48 -2.78
C MET A 146 11.94 0.70 -3.77
N ILE A 147 11.17 1.74 -3.51
CA ILE A 147 10.99 2.88 -4.42
C ILE A 147 11.99 3.98 -4.06
N ASP A 148 12.72 4.48 -5.05
CA ASP A 148 13.58 5.64 -4.85
C ASP A 148 12.79 6.96 -4.84
N ILE A 149 13.40 8.00 -4.27
CA ILE A 149 12.74 9.30 -4.07
C ILE A 149 12.37 9.99 -5.39
N ASN A 150 13.14 9.77 -6.46
CA ASN A 150 12.89 10.42 -7.75
C ASN A 150 11.66 9.80 -8.43
N LEU A 151 11.57 8.46 -8.41
CA LEU A 151 10.42 7.75 -8.97
C LEU A 151 9.14 8.07 -8.20
N LEU A 152 9.20 8.12 -6.87
CA LEU A 152 8.05 8.53 -6.05
C LEU A 152 7.65 9.98 -6.33
N GLY A 153 8.63 10.89 -6.49
CA GLY A 153 8.39 12.28 -6.86
C GLY A 153 7.70 12.41 -8.22
N SER A 154 8.14 11.65 -9.22
CA SER A 154 7.53 11.60 -10.55
C SER A 154 6.10 11.07 -10.49
N LEU A 155 5.86 10.02 -9.68
CA LEU A 155 4.53 9.48 -9.47
C LEU A 155 3.60 10.54 -8.85
N PHE A 156 4.04 11.23 -7.81
CA PHE A 156 3.21 12.23 -7.13
C PHE A 156 2.86 13.43 -8.01
N LYS A 157 3.74 13.81 -8.94
CA LYS A 157 3.42 14.80 -9.98
C LYS A 157 2.29 14.34 -10.90
N GLY A 158 2.31 13.07 -11.30
CA GLY A 158 1.30 12.47 -12.17
C GLY A 158 -0.04 12.15 -11.50
N LEU A 159 -0.15 12.28 -10.18
CA LEU A 159 -1.40 12.04 -9.45
C LEU A 159 -2.20 13.33 -9.23
N ARG A 160 -3.52 13.21 -9.28
CA ARG A 160 -4.44 14.28 -8.89
C ARG A 160 -4.33 14.60 -7.39
N ASP A 161 -4.93 15.72 -6.99
CA ASP A 161 -4.89 16.17 -5.60
C ASP A 161 -6.05 15.66 -4.76
N ASN A 162 -7.12 15.17 -5.38
CA ASN A 162 -8.33 14.64 -4.73
C ASN A 162 -8.39 13.10 -4.80
N ILE A 163 -7.40 12.43 -4.27
CA ILE A 163 -7.26 10.97 -4.30
C ILE A 163 -7.12 10.40 -2.89
N LYS A 164 -7.26 9.08 -2.81
CA LYS A 164 -6.78 8.28 -1.67
C LYS A 164 -5.48 7.59 -2.07
N LEU A 165 -4.46 7.76 -1.24
CA LEU A 165 -3.13 7.19 -1.45
C LEU A 165 -2.75 6.29 -0.28
N VAL A 166 -2.48 5.02 -0.56
CA VAL A 166 -2.07 4.02 0.42
C VAL A 166 -0.68 3.51 0.06
N LEU A 167 0.28 3.76 0.94
CA LEU A 167 1.66 3.29 0.82
C LEU A 167 1.83 2.04 1.70
N VAL A 168 2.16 0.92 1.08
CA VAL A 168 2.31 -0.37 1.78
C VAL A 168 3.75 -0.86 1.64
N GLY A 169 4.36 -1.30 2.72
CA GLY A 169 5.71 -1.80 2.67
C GLY A 169 6.21 -2.37 4.00
N ASP A 170 7.50 -2.58 4.08
CA ASP A 170 8.20 -3.03 5.29
C ASP A 170 9.33 -2.05 5.58
N ASP A 171 9.23 -1.32 6.67
CA ASP A 171 10.23 -0.33 7.09
C ASP A 171 11.53 -0.95 7.62
N ASN A 172 11.55 -2.28 7.82
CA ASN A 172 12.73 -3.05 8.20
C ASN A 172 13.45 -3.69 6.99
N GLN A 173 12.87 -3.63 5.78
CA GLN A 173 13.56 -4.11 4.58
C GLN A 173 14.74 -3.20 4.20
N LEU A 174 15.72 -3.81 3.51
CA LEU A 174 16.82 -3.06 2.91
C LEU A 174 16.27 -1.98 1.97
N PRO A 175 16.86 -0.78 2.01
CA PRO A 175 16.42 0.31 1.14
C PRO A 175 16.63 -0.03 -0.34
N SER A 176 15.99 0.78 -1.20
CA SER A 176 16.20 0.73 -2.65
C SER A 176 17.69 0.90 -3.00
N VAL A 177 18.08 0.43 -4.18
CA VAL A 177 19.43 0.68 -4.73
C VAL A 177 19.66 2.17 -5.03
N GLY A 178 18.59 2.97 -5.15
CA GLY A 178 18.62 4.42 -5.34
C GLY A 178 18.73 5.21 -4.03
N PRO A 179 18.89 6.53 -4.10
CA PRO A 179 19.03 7.38 -2.92
C PRO A 179 17.74 7.44 -2.09
N GLY A 180 17.91 7.33 -0.76
CA GLY A 180 16.87 7.54 0.24
C GLY A 180 16.25 6.26 0.79
N GLN A 181 15.73 6.34 2.01
CA GLN A 181 14.88 5.34 2.68
C GLN A 181 13.48 5.91 2.80
N ILE A 182 12.85 6.17 1.66
CA ILE A 182 11.67 7.03 1.60
C ILE A 182 10.53 6.57 2.52
N LEU A 183 10.25 5.28 2.60
CA LEU A 183 9.20 4.77 3.48
C LEU A 183 9.50 5.07 4.95
N LYS A 184 10.73 4.81 5.37
CA LYS A 184 11.19 5.05 6.74
C LYS A 184 11.21 6.55 7.09
N ASP A 185 11.64 7.37 6.14
CA ASP A 185 11.65 8.83 6.31
C ASP A 185 10.23 9.40 6.42
N LEU A 186 9.29 8.88 5.61
CA LEU A 186 7.88 9.27 5.68
C LEU A 186 7.24 8.86 7.01
N ILE A 187 7.53 7.67 7.51
CA ILE A 187 7.06 7.20 8.82
C ILE A 187 7.63 8.09 9.94
N ASN A 188 8.94 8.34 9.92
CA ASN A 188 9.62 9.14 10.95
C ASN A 188 9.20 10.62 10.93
N SER A 189 8.69 11.11 9.80
CA SER A 189 8.16 12.48 9.72
C SER A 189 6.90 12.71 10.56
N GLU A 190 6.19 11.62 10.94
CA GLU A 190 4.90 11.64 11.65
C GLU A 190 3.81 12.49 10.98
N LYS A 191 4.01 12.84 9.69
CA LYS A 191 3.06 13.65 8.93
C LYS A 191 1.96 12.82 8.26
N ILE A 192 2.12 11.50 8.16
CA ILE A 192 1.18 10.59 7.53
C ILE A 192 0.67 9.61 8.57
N LYS A 193 -0.64 9.38 8.59
CA LYS A 193 -1.23 8.34 9.44
C LYS A 193 -0.64 6.98 9.08
N THR A 194 0.08 6.40 10.03
CA THR A 194 0.79 5.12 9.85
C THR A 194 0.15 4.04 10.73
N VAL A 195 -0.11 2.89 10.13
CA VAL A 195 -0.55 1.68 10.83
C VAL A 195 0.56 0.63 10.74
N LYS A 196 1.05 0.20 11.91
CA LYS A 196 2.07 -0.86 12.02
C LYS A 196 1.38 -2.19 12.27
N LEU A 197 1.73 -3.19 11.48
CA LEU A 197 1.23 -4.56 11.61
C LEU A 197 2.24 -5.36 12.44
N ASN A 198 1.91 -5.61 13.69
CA ASN A 198 2.79 -6.31 14.64
C ASN A 198 2.51 -7.81 14.71
N THR A 199 1.30 -8.22 14.35
CA THR A 199 0.86 -9.60 14.45
C THR A 199 1.23 -10.39 13.21
N LEU A 200 2.06 -11.41 13.34
CA LEU A 200 2.31 -12.38 12.27
C LEU A 200 1.02 -13.20 12.05
N TYR A 201 0.58 -13.27 10.79
CA TYR A 201 -0.48 -14.19 10.41
C TYR A 201 0.12 -15.60 10.43
N ARG A 202 -0.10 -16.35 11.52
CA ARG A 202 0.32 -17.75 11.61
C ARG A 202 -0.50 -18.54 10.59
N GLN A 203 0.09 -18.84 9.44
CA GLN A 203 -0.30 -20.06 8.76
C GLN A 203 0.03 -21.20 9.71
N LYS A 204 -0.81 -22.23 9.75
CA LYS A 204 -0.74 -23.38 10.67
C LYS A 204 0.57 -24.18 10.65
N ASP A 205 1.56 -23.76 9.91
CA ASP A 205 2.92 -24.27 9.96
C ASP A 205 3.79 -23.29 10.74
N ASP A 206 4.03 -23.62 12.02
CA ASP A 206 5.08 -23.06 12.85
C ASP A 206 6.45 -23.34 12.19
N SER A 207 6.76 -22.66 11.09
CA SER A 207 8.07 -22.83 10.51
C SER A 207 9.07 -22.09 11.40
N TYR A 208 10.02 -22.84 11.92
CA TYR A 208 11.20 -22.40 12.64
C TYR A 208 11.88 -21.15 12.00
N ILE A 209 11.81 -21.05 10.68
CA ILE A 209 12.30 -19.93 9.88
C ILE A 209 11.61 -18.59 10.23
N ASN A 210 10.30 -18.59 10.47
CA ASN A 210 9.57 -17.36 10.82
C ASN A 210 9.94 -16.88 12.23
N LYS A 211 10.11 -17.82 13.16
CA LYS A 211 10.54 -17.54 14.53
C LYS A 211 11.96 -16.97 14.56
N LEU A 212 12.85 -17.59 13.78
CA LEU A 212 14.23 -17.14 13.64
C LEU A 212 14.30 -15.71 13.02
N ALA A 213 13.51 -15.43 12.00
CA ALA A 213 13.44 -14.12 11.38
C ALA A 213 12.94 -13.03 12.34
N GLU A 214 12.04 -13.38 13.24
CA GLU A 214 11.54 -12.48 14.28
C GLU A 214 12.59 -12.23 15.38
N GLU A 215 13.29 -13.25 15.84
CA GLU A 215 14.36 -13.14 16.82
C GLU A 215 15.54 -12.32 16.29
N ILE A 216 15.93 -12.52 15.01
CA ILE A 216 16.95 -11.71 14.35
C ILE A 216 16.52 -10.23 14.28
N ARG A 217 15.27 -9.97 13.91
CA ARG A 217 14.74 -8.62 13.77
C ARG A 217 14.72 -7.87 15.11
N ASN A 218 14.39 -8.57 16.18
CA ASN A 218 14.29 -7.99 17.52
C ASN A 218 15.60 -8.01 18.30
N ASN A 219 16.72 -8.48 17.68
CA ASN A 219 18.01 -8.68 18.37
C ASN A 219 17.93 -9.57 19.62
N THR A 220 17.02 -10.53 19.62
CA THR A 220 16.74 -11.44 20.76
C THR A 220 17.16 -12.88 20.47
N LEU A 221 18.18 -13.09 19.63
CA LEU A 221 18.73 -14.42 19.36
C LEU A 221 19.13 -15.10 20.68
N THR A 222 18.46 -16.18 21.04
CA THR A 222 18.88 -17.04 22.12
C THR A 222 19.90 -18.05 21.64
N GLU A 223 20.95 -18.32 22.43
CA GLU A 223 22.14 -19.14 22.06
C GLU A 223 21.85 -20.65 21.78
N ASN A 224 20.61 -21.05 21.61
CA ASN A 224 20.22 -22.46 21.40
C ASN A 224 20.07 -22.85 19.92
N PHE A 225 20.97 -22.41 19.06
CA PHE A 225 20.95 -22.73 17.62
C PHE A 225 22.04 -23.72 17.15
N ILE A 226 22.56 -24.54 18.06
CA ILE A 226 23.48 -25.64 17.70
C ILE A 226 22.83 -26.97 18.07
#